data_9aff3e8e60367c30799c0bcb39d3cc7f
#
_entry.id   9aff3e8e60367c30799c0bcb39d3cc7f
#
_cell.length_a   1.000
_cell.length_b   1.000
_cell.length_c   1.000
_cell.angle_alpha   90.00
_cell.angle_beta   90.00
_cell.angle_gamma   90.00
#
_symmetry.space_group_name_H-M   'P 1'
#
loop_
_entity.id
_entity.type
_entity.pdbx_description
1 polymer ?
#
loop_
_entity_poly.entity_id
_entity_poly.type
_entity_poly.pdbx_seq_one_letter_code
_entity_poly.pdbx_strand_id
1 'polypeptide(L)'
;LVYGQVKPADPTRKIEMFTGIVAGTVPIVKIEEKDFIRTFTVNLDGYSDNLEIGASVALDGVCMTVVSIENNLVKFDAIEETLTRTTLGSLSVDSSVNIERSLKMGDELGGHIISGHVLISAKIIQIKDRGEGIDILVENPSDVRHYILEKGYISIDGMSLTIGNVSKDSFALHIIPETLRVTTIGEKKVGELACWCARPGVPGVPGVPGLACWRAG
;
A
#
# COMPACT_ATOMS: atom_id res chain seq x y z
N LEU A 1 42.08 1.05 1.23
CA LEU A 1 40.68 0.69 0.97
C LEU A 1 40.32 -0.42 1.95
N VAL A 2 39.68 -0.05 3.06
CA VAL A 2 39.18 -1.01 4.07
C VAL A 2 37.79 -1.45 3.56
N TYR A 3 37.67 -2.66 3.07
CA TYR A 3 36.38 -3.30 2.84
C TYR A 3 35.67 -3.46 4.18
N GLY A 4 34.70 -2.61 4.45
CA GLY A 4 33.80 -2.78 5.59
C GLY A 4 33.14 -4.16 5.47
N GLN A 5 33.30 -4.98 6.51
CA GLN A 5 32.63 -6.27 6.58
C GLN A 5 31.12 -6.02 6.56
N VAL A 6 30.46 -6.45 5.47
CA VAL A 6 29.01 -6.52 5.41
C VAL A 6 28.58 -7.53 6.44
N LYS A 7 27.92 -7.09 7.52
CA LYS A 7 27.34 -8.02 8.49
C LYS A 7 26.39 -8.95 7.71
N PRO A 8 26.46 -10.28 7.94
CA PRO A 8 25.51 -11.19 7.35
C PRO A 8 24.09 -10.74 7.73
N ALA A 9 23.15 -10.82 6.78
CA ALA A 9 21.77 -10.51 7.06
C ALA A 9 21.29 -11.39 8.22
N ASP A 10 20.59 -10.79 9.17
CA ASP A 10 19.98 -11.50 10.28
C ASP A 10 18.97 -12.53 9.69
N PRO A 11 19.20 -13.83 9.88
CA PRO A 11 18.31 -14.86 9.34
C PRO A 11 16.90 -14.84 9.96
N THR A 12 16.73 -14.07 11.07
CA THR A 12 15.42 -13.88 11.71
C THR A 12 14.66 -12.67 11.17
N ARG A 13 15.26 -11.89 10.25
CA ARG A 13 14.60 -10.74 9.64
C ARG A 13 13.39 -11.22 8.86
N LYS A 14 12.20 -10.96 9.37
CA LYS A 14 10.93 -11.23 8.68
C LYS A 14 10.95 -10.48 7.34
N ILE A 15 10.68 -11.17 6.25
CA ILE A 15 10.51 -10.53 4.95
C ILE A 15 9.10 -9.93 4.98
N GLU A 16 9.03 -8.60 4.99
CA GLU A 16 7.76 -7.87 4.97
C GLU A 16 7.32 -7.73 3.52
N MET A 17 6.38 -8.56 3.10
CA MET A 17 5.80 -8.56 1.77
C MET A 17 4.29 -8.66 1.86
N PHE A 18 3.63 -8.07 0.88
CA PHE A 18 2.18 -8.09 0.69
C PHE A 18 1.87 -8.56 -0.73
N THR A 19 0.62 -8.92 -0.98
CA THR A 19 0.16 -9.40 -2.29
C THR A 19 -0.63 -8.34 -3.06
N GLY A 20 -1.13 -7.32 -2.34
CA GLY A 20 -2.08 -6.35 -2.86
C GLY A 20 -3.49 -6.90 -2.99
N ILE A 21 -3.77 -8.00 -2.30
CA ILE A 21 -5.12 -8.51 -2.12
C ILE A 21 -5.63 -8.00 -0.78
N VAL A 22 -6.45 -6.96 -0.84
CA VAL A 22 -7.06 -6.37 0.35
C VAL A 22 -7.99 -7.37 1.00
N ALA A 23 -7.78 -7.65 2.29
CA ALA A 23 -8.61 -8.59 3.05
C ALA A 23 -9.98 -7.99 3.42
N GLY A 24 -10.05 -6.67 3.56
CA GLY A 24 -11.24 -5.91 3.89
C GLY A 24 -10.91 -4.50 4.34
N THR A 25 -11.90 -3.82 4.89
CA THR A 25 -11.74 -2.46 5.43
C THR A 25 -12.02 -2.45 6.93
N VAL A 26 -11.30 -1.62 7.66
CA VAL A 26 -11.44 -1.48 9.11
C VAL A 26 -11.39 -0.01 9.51
N PRO A 27 -12.14 0.40 10.57
CA PRO A 27 -12.16 1.78 11.02
C PRO A 27 -10.95 2.13 11.89
N ILE A 28 -10.49 3.38 11.79
CA ILE A 28 -9.61 3.99 12.77
C ILE A 28 -10.43 4.33 14.02
N VAL A 29 -10.14 3.69 15.13
CA VAL A 29 -10.89 3.86 16.39
C VAL A 29 -10.38 5.05 17.19
N LYS A 30 -9.07 5.29 17.16
CA LYS A 30 -8.42 6.37 17.91
C LYS A 30 -7.16 6.82 17.20
N ILE A 31 -6.84 8.11 17.33
CA ILE A 31 -5.59 8.72 16.90
C ILE A 31 -5.00 9.46 18.09
N GLU A 32 -3.74 9.22 18.39
CA GLU A 32 -2.99 9.90 19.44
C GLU A 32 -1.71 10.49 18.83
N GLU A 33 -1.38 11.72 19.20
CA GLU A 33 -0.16 12.39 18.74
C GLU A 33 0.76 12.66 19.93
N LYS A 34 1.98 12.21 19.86
CA LYS A 34 3.00 12.43 20.86
C LYS A 34 4.40 12.41 20.23
N ASP A 35 5.21 13.42 20.56
CA ASP A 35 6.64 13.47 20.22
C ASP A 35 6.95 13.16 18.74
N PHE A 36 6.21 13.78 17.79
CA PHE A 36 6.32 13.58 16.33
C PHE A 36 5.88 12.19 15.83
N ILE A 37 5.22 11.41 16.68
CA ILE A 37 4.63 10.13 16.33
C ILE A 37 3.11 10.27 16.39
N ARG A 38 2.44 9.78 15.34
CA ARG A 38 1.00 9.58 15.33
C ARG A 38 0.70 8.10 15.49
N THR A 39 0.04 7.74 16.60
CA THR A 39 -0.37 6.36 16.88
C THR A 39 -1.82 6.17 16.44
N PHE A 40 -2.03 5.24 15.53
CA PHE A 40 -3.36 4.80 15.10
C PHE A 40 -3.78 3.58 15.91
N THR A 41 -4.97 3.61 16.49
CA THR A 41 -5.63 2.41 17.03
C THR A 41 -6.69 1.96 16.03
N VAL A 42 -6.59 0.74 15.59
CA VAL A 42 -7.46 0.14 14.56
C VAL A 42 -8.15 -1.09 15.14
N ASN A 43 -9.43 -1.26 14.87
CA ASN A 43 -10.13 -2.49 15.25
C ASN A 43 -9.93 -3.55 14.16
N LEU A 44 -9.11 -4.55 14.44
CA LEU A 44 -8.80 -5.67 13.54
C LEU A 44 -9.65 -6.90 13.83
N ASP A 45 -10.92 -6.72 14.20
CA ASP A 45 -11.85 -7.84 14.40
C ASP A 45 -11.92 -8.73 13.14
N GLY A 46 -11.76 -10.04 13.33
CA GLY A 46 -11.65 -11.01 12.22
C GLY A 46 -10.27 -11.08 11.54
N TYR A 47 -9.35 -10.16 11.84
CA TYR A 47 -8.00 -10.11 11.23
C TYR A 47 -6.86 -10.18 12.26
N SER A 48 -7.17 -10.20 13.55
CA SER A 48 -6.17 -10.18 14.64
C SER A 48 -5.67 -11.55 15.07
N ASP A 49 -6.25 -12.65 14.58
CA ASP A 49 -5.88 -14.01 14.98
C ASP A 49 -4.40 -14.31 14.75
N ASN A 50 -3.71 -14.72 15.83
CA ASN A 50 -2.27 -14.99 15.82
C ASN A 50 -1.42 -13.80 15.32
N LEU A 51 -1.92 -12.57 15.46
CA LEU A 51 -1.13 -11.37 15.23
C LEU A 51 -0.19 -11.14 16.43
N GLU A 52 1.04 -10.80 16.16
CA GLU A 52 2.07 -10.56 17.20
C GLU A 52 2.55 -9.11 17.15
N ILE A 53 3.01 -8.59 18.28
CA ILE A 53 3.75 -7.33 18.32
C ILE A 53 5.01 -7.48 17.43
N GLY A 54 5.29 -6.47 16.62
CA GLY A 54 6.36 -6.51 15.62
C GLY A 54 5.97 -7.17 14.30
N ALA A 55 4.74 -7.66 14.14
CA ALA A 55 4.23 -8.09 12.83
C ALA A 55 3.93 -6.90 11.94
N SER A 56 3.93 -7.12 10.62
CA SER A 56 3.58 -6.11 9.63
C SER A 56 2.16 -6.28 9.13
N VAL A 57 1.44 -5.16 9.06
CA VAL A 57 0.10 -5.04 8.49
C VAL A 57 0.11 -3.82 7.56
N ALA A 58 -0.43 -3.97 6.36
CA ALA A 58 -0.63 -2.83 5.46
C ALA A 58 -1.94 -2.13 5.81
N LEU A 59 -1.88 -0.82 6.04
CA LEU A 59 -3.03 0.09 6.14
C LEU A 59 -3.01 1.00 4.91
N ASP A 60 -4.02 0.95 4.06
CA ASP A 60 -4.02 1.60 2.73
C ASP A 60 -2.72 1.34 1.94
N GLY A 61 -2.21 0.11 2.01
CA GLY A 61 -0.96 -0.28 1.35
C GLY A 61 0.31 0.22 2.02
N VAL A 62 0.23 0.95 3.12
CA VAL A 62 1.38 1.40 3.92
C VAL A 62 1.77 0.31 4.90
N CYS A 63 2.98 -0.21 4.80
CA CYS A 63 3.50 -1.20 5.75
C CYS A 63 3.67 -0.57 7.13
N MET A 64 2.89 -1.04 8.10
CA MET A 64 2.90 -0.57 9.48
C MET A 64 3.25 -1.71 10.43
N THR A 65 4.06 -1.40 11.42
CA THR A 65 4.46 -2.38 12.45
C THR A 65 3.49 -2.33 13.63
N VAL A 66 3.02 -3.49 14.05
CA VAL A 66 2.19 -3.65 15.25
C VAL A 66 3.01 -3.31 16.50
N VAL A 67 2.59 -2.30 17.26
CA VAL A 67 3.28 -1.88 18.51
C VAL A 67 2.53 -2.29 19.78
N SER A 68 1.21 -2.52 19.70
CA SER A 68 0.41 -3.01 20.83
C SER A 68 -0.81 -3.75 20.32
N ILE A 69 -1.25 -4.74 21.08
CA ILE A 69 -2.48 -5.50 20.83
C ILE A 69 -3.25 -5.61 22.16
N GLU A 70 -4.49 -5.11 22.15
CA GLU A 70 -5.42 -5.23 23.26
C GLU A 70 -6.75 -5.80 22.73
N ASN A 71 -6.95 -7.11 22.87
CA ASN A 71 -8.03 -7.84 22.16
C ASN A 71 -7.89 -7.63 20.63
N ASN A 72 -8.91 -7.05 19.98
CA ASN A 72 -8.92 -6.74 18.55
C ASN A 72 -8.43 -5.32 18.25
N LEU A 73 -8.11 -4.53 19.27
CA LEU A 73 -7.57 -3.18 19.09
C LEU A 73 -6.05 -3.25 18.95
N VAL A 74 -5.57 -2.87 17.77
CA VAL A 74 -4.17 -2.94 17.40
C VAL A 74 -3.65 -1.53 17.16
N LYS A 75 -2.46 -1.23 17.72
CA LYS A 75 -1.81 0.08 17.57
C LYS A 75 -0.64 0.02 16.60
N PHE A 76 -0.53 1.10 15.84
CA PHE A 76 0.51 1.33 14.84
C PHE A 76 1.06 2.75 14.97
N ASP A 77 2.37 2.89 14.95
CA ASP A 77 3.04 4.17 15.03
C ASP A 77 3.51 4.65 13.65
N ALA A 78 3.14 5.86 13.28
CA ALA A 78 3.58 6.52 12.07
C ALA A 78 4.46 7.73 12.42
N ILE A 79 5.62 7.82 11.80
CA ILE A 79 6.51 8.98 11.88
C ILE A 79 6.13 10.03 10.83
N GLU A 80 6.64 11.25 10.96
CA GLU A 80 6.35 12.38 10.08
C GLU A 80 6.57 12.06 8.59
N GLU A 81 7.62 11.32 8.24
CA GLU A 81 7.87 10.92 6.84
C GLU A 81 6.72 10.06 6.29
N THR A 82 6.24 9.10 7.07
CA THR A 82 5.10 8.25 6.68
C THR A 82 3.84 9.08 6.48
N LEU A 83 3.55 9.99 7.41
CA LEU A 83 2.36 10.85 7.35
C LEU A 83 2.38 11.81 6.16
N THR A 84 3.56 12.33 5.82
CA THR A 84 3.72 13.29 4.72
C THR A 84 3.61 12.63 3.35
N ARG A 85 4.14 11.40 3.21
CA ARG A 85 4.19 10.68 1.92
C ARG A 85 2.94 9.88 1.60
N THR A 86 2.10 9.61 2.60
CA THR A 86 0.98 8.67 2.48
C THR A 86 -0.35 9.32 2.81
N THR A 87 -1.44 8.63 2.48
CA THR A 87 -2.80 9.02 2.87
C THR A 87 -3.03 8.97 4.37
N LEU A 88 -2.19 8.25 5.15
CA LEU A 88 -2.33 8.13 6.60
C LEU A 88 -2.29 9.50 7.31
N GLY A 89 -1.57 10.48 6.72
CA GLY A 89 -1.51 11.83 7.27
C GLY A 89 -2.84 12.57 7.30
N SER A 90 -3.77 12.22 6.40
CA SER A 90 -5.10 12.84 6.29
C SER A 90 -6.21 12.06 6.99
N LEU A 91 -5.92 10.90 7.57
CA LEU A 91 -6.93 10.09 8.26
C LEU A 91 -7.38 10.74 9.56
N SER A 92 -8.65 10.54 9.88
CA SER A 92 -9.30 10.92 11.13
C SER A 92 -9.91 9.69 11.82
N VAL A 93 -10.37 9.84 13.04
CA VAL A 93 -11.20 8.83 13.71
C VAL A 93 -12.42 8.58 12.84
N ASP A 94 -12.85 7.33 12.77
CA ASP A 94 -13.91 6.77 11.92
C ASP A 94 -13.57 6.70 10.42
N SER A 95 -12.39 7.16 9.97
CA SER A 95 -11.92 6.84 8.61
C SER A 95 -11.74 5.34 8.45
N SER A 96 -12.23 4.77 7.33
CA SER A 96 -11.96 3.38 6.94
C SER A 96 -10.64 3.29 6.20
N VAL A 97 -9.88 2.23 6.44
CA VAL A 97 -8.64 1.90 5.73
C VAL A 97 -8.68 0.47 5.22
N ASN A 98 -8.08 0.25 4.06
CA ASN A 98 -7.85 -1.09 3.51
C ASN A 98 -6.82 -1.82 4.38
N ILE A 99 -7.06 -3.11 4.62
CA ILE A 99 -6.14 -3.93 5.41
C ILE A 99 -5.67 -5.14 4.64
N GLU A 100 -4.37 -5.44 4.78
CA GLU A 100 -3.76 -6.70 4.38
C GLU A 100 -2.69 -7.08 5.41
N ARG A 101 -2.62 -8.36 5.80
CA ARG A 101 -1.54 -8.89 6.64
C ARG A 101 -0.35 -9.28 5.76
N SER A 102 0.85 -9.19 6.31
CA SER A 102 2.04 -9.64 5.59
C SER A 102 1.93 -11.10 5.17
N LEU A 103 2.40 -11.37 3.95
CA LEU A 103 2.45 -12.71 3.33
C LEU A 103 3.27 -13.67 4.18
N LYS A 104 2.77 -14.86 4.40
CA LYS A 104 3.49 -15.96 5.06
C LYS A 104 4.01 -16.96 4.03
N MET A 105 5.05 -17.70 4.39
CA MET A 105 5.53 -18.79 3.55
C MET A 105 4.44 -19.85 3.41
N GLY A 106 4.07 -20.16 2.16
CA GLY A 106 3.01 -21.12 1.85
C GLY A 106 1.65 -20.50 1.54
N ASP A 107 1.48 -19.19 1.74
CA ASP A 107 0.27 -18.49 1.33
C ASP A 107 0.16 -18.41 -0.19
N GLU A 108 -1.06 -18.31 -0.70
CA GLU A 108 -1.36 -18.12 -2.12
C GLU A 108 -1.02 -16.69 -2.55
N LEU A 109 -0.32 -16.54 -3.67
CA LEU A 109 -0.01 -15.25 -4.27
C LEU A 109 -1.08 -14.89 -5.32
N GLY A 110 -2.22 -14.36 -4.87
CA GLY A 110 -3.33 -13.96 -5.75
C GLY A 110 -3.14 -12.62 -6.48
N GLY A 111 -2.16 -11.82 -6.07
CA GLY A 111 -1.84 -10.50 -6.62
C GLY A 111 -0.39 -10.40 -7.08
N HIS A 112 0.31 -9.36 -6.64
CA HIS A 112 1.72 -9.11 -6.97
C HIS A 112 2.53 -8.89 -5.69
N ILE A 113 3.82 -9.19 -5.72
CA ILE A 113 4.69 -8.92 -4.56
C ILE A 113 4.86 -7.42 -4.38
N ILE A 114 4.44 -6.92 -3.22
CA ILE A 114 4.43 -5.51 -2.84
C ILE A 114 5.16 -5.35 -1.51
N SER A 115 5.98 -4.32 -1.38
CA SER A 115 6.74 -4.05 -0.15
C SER A 115 5.97 -3.28 0.92
N GLY A 116 4.88 -2.61 0.54
CA GLY A 116 4.19 -1.66 1.42
C GLY A 116 4.94 -0.34 1.65
N HIS A 117 6.03 -0.12 0.93
CA HIS A 117 6.75 1.16 0.98
C HIS A 117 6.18 2.11 -0.07
N VAL A 118 5.45 3.12 0.40
CA VAL A 118 4.81 4.10 -0.47
C VAL A 118 5.85 5.01 -1.10
N LEU A 119 5.81 5.12 -2.42
CA LEU A 119 6.68 6.02 -3.17
C LEU A 119 6.14 7.44 -3.16
N ILE A 120 4.84 7.59 -3.42
CA ILE A 120 4.14 8.87 -3.51
C ILE A 120 2.64 8.65 -3.33
N SER A 121 1.93 9.72 -2.95
CA SER A 121 0.47 9.78 -3.11
C SER A 121 0.15 10.62 -4.35
N ALA A 122 -0.80 10.17 -5.15
CA ALA A 122 -1.23 10.86 -6.35
C ALA A 122 -2.74 11.12 -6.33
N LYS A 123 -3.19 12.18 -7.02
CA LYS A 123 -4.59 12.58 -7.04
C LYS A 123 -5.41 11.74 -8.02
N ILE A 124 -6.62 11.43 -7.61
CA ILE A 124 -7.66 10.95 -8.51
C ILE A 124 -8.17 12.15 -9.32
N ILE A 125 -7.99 12.12 -10.64
CA ILE A 125 -8.37 13.23 -11.53
C ILE A 125 -9.77 13.05 -12.09
N GLN A 126 -10.18 11.80 -12.31
CA GLN A 126 -11.50 11.48 -12.85
C GLN A 126 -11.97 10.12 -12.35
N ILE A 127 -13.26 10.00 -12.14
CA ILE A 127 -13.97 8.75 -11.89
C ILE A 127 -15.08 8.65 -12.92
N LYS A 128 -15.16 7.54 -13.65
CA LYS A 128 -16.17 7.29 -14.66
C LYS A 128 -16.90 6.00 -14.34
N ASP A 129 -18.20 6.08 -14.19
CA ASP A 129 -19.09 4.94 -14.01
C ASP A 129 -19.06 4.04 -15.26
N ARG A 130 -19.02 2.72 -15.04
CA ARG A 130 -19.07 1.67 -16.06
C ARG A 130 -20.17 0.66 -15.80
N GLY A 131 -21.17 1.03 -15.01
CA GLY A 131 -22.24 0.17 -14.56
C GLY A 131 -21.86 -0.57 -13.28
N GLU A 132 -21.40 -1.81 -13.37
CA GLU A 132 -21.00 -2.56 -12.17
C GLU A 132 -19.61 -2.19 -11.64
N GLY A 133 -18.75 -1.61 -12.47
CA GLY A 133 -17.40 -1.17 -12.12
C GLY A 133 -17.17 0.31 -12.40
N ILE A 134 -15.97 0.81 -12.15
CA ILE A 134 -15.56 2.19 -12.46
C ILE A 134 -14.19 2.24 -13.13
N ASP A 135 -14.00 3.27 -13.97
CA ASP A 135 -12.67 3.67 -14.42
C ASP A 135 -12.21 4.85 -13.59
N ILE A 136 -10.98 4.79 -13.09
CA ILE A 136 -10.33 5.88 -12.36
C ILE A 136 -9.14 6.37 -13.18
N LEU A 137 -9.02 7.68 -13.33
CA LEU A 137 -7.84 8.32 -13.88
C LEU A 137 -7.04 8.93 -12.74
N VAL A 138 -5.78 8.51 -12.60
CA VAL A 138 -4.86 8.95 -11.55
C VAL A 138 -3.78 9.82 -12.17
N GLU A 139 -3.38 10.88 -11.47
CA GLU A 139 -2.25 11.74 -11.84
C GLU A 139 -0.98 10.93 -12.03
N ASN A 140 -0.16 11.28 -13.04
CA ASN A 140 1.11 10.65 -13.34
C ASN A 140 2.26 11.66 -13.16
N PRO A 141 2.74 11.88 -11.91
CA PRO A 141 3.75 12.88 -11.61
C PRO A 141 5.06 12.64 -12.37
N SER A 142 5.71 13.72 -12.81
CA SER A 142 6.91 13.70 -13.66
C SER A 142 8.03 12.81 -13.13
N ASP A 143 8.21 12.83 -11.81
CA ASP A 143 9.35 12.21 -11.14
C ASP A 143 9.27 10.69 -11.11
N VAL A 144 8.06 10.15 -11.22
CA VAL A 144 7.78 8.71 -11.06
C VAL A 144 7.14 8.08 -12.31
N ARG A 145 6.79 8.87 -13.32
CA ARG A 145 6.10 8.38 -14.53
C ARG A 145 6.85 7.27 -15.29
N HIS A 146 8.16 7.24 -15.19
CA HIS A 146 8.98 6.20 -15.83
C HIS A 146 8.79 4.81 -15.22
N TYR A 147 8.13 4.70 -14.06
CA TYR A 147 7.73 3.42 -13.45
C TYR A 147 6.35 2.97 -13.91
N ILE A 148 5.57 3.84 -14.58
CA ILE A 148 4.21 3.56 -15.03
C ILE A 148 4.25 3.06 -16.47
N LEU A 149 3.93 1.79 -16.64
CA LEU A 149 3.88 1.12 -17.95
C LEU A 149 2.50 0.53 -18.17
N GLU A 150 1.94 0.77 -19.34
CA GLU A 150 0.67 0.17 -19.75
C GLU A 150 0.76 -1.37 -19.66
N LYS A 151 -0.29 -2.01 -19.13
CA LYS A 151 -0.33 -3.46 -18.80
C LYS A 151 0.66 -3.92 -17.74
N GLY A 152 1.42 -3.00 -17.13
CA GLY A 152 2.11 -3.27 -15.87
C GLY A 152 1.12 -3.33 -14.70
N TYR A 153 1.64 -3.54 -13.51
CA TYR A 153 0.85 -3.48 -12.29
C TYR A 153 1.34 -2.38 -11.35
N ILE A 154 0.43 -1.92 -10.52
CA ILE A 154 0.67 -0.90 -9.50
C ILE A 154 -0.13 -1.25 -8.25
N SER A 155 0.39 -0.91 -7.08
CA SER A 155 -0.42 -0.97 -5.86
C SER A 155 -0.96 0.42 -5.53
N ILE A 156 -2.27 0.53 -5.46
CA ILE A 156 -2.99 1.75 -5.08
C ILE A 156 -3.79 1.48 -3.81
N ASP A 157 -3.53 2.21 -2.74
CA ASP A 157 -4.13 2.00 -1.42
C ASP A 157 -4.12 0.52 -0.98
N GLY A 158 -3.03 -0.19 -1.31
CA GLY A 158 -2.87 -1.62 -1.02
C GLY A 158 -3.47 -2.56 -2.06
N MET A 159 -4.24 -2.08 -3.02
CA MET A 159 -4.81 -2.91 -4.07
C MET A 159 -3.82 -3.13 -5.21
N SER A 160 -3.57 -4.38 -5.59
CA SER A 160 -2.81 -4.72 -6.79
C SER A 160 -3.69 -4.56 -8.02
N LEU A 161 -3.39 -3.58 -8.87
CA LEU A 161 -4.20 -3.23 -10.03
C LEU A 161 -3.38 -3.25 -11.32
N THR A 162 -4.01 -3.61 -12.43
CA THR A 162 -3.41 -3.52 -13.75
C THR A 162 -3.52 -2.08 -14.26
N ILE A 163 -2.40 -1.54 -14.75
CA ILE A 163 -2.35 -0.23 -15.38
C ILE A 163 -3.00 -0.30 -16.76
N GLY A 164 -3.99 0.54 -16.99
CA GLY A 164 -4.62 0.75 -18.29
C GLY A 164 -3.81 1.71 -19.16
N ASN A 165 -4.50 2.54 -19.93
CA ASN A 165 -3.88 3.52 -20.80
C ASN A 165 -3.04 4.53 -20.00
N VAL A 166 -1.84 4.81 -20.49
CA VAL A 166 -0.89 5.74 -19.88
C VAL A 166 -0.71 6.96 -20.77
N SER A 167 -0.85 8.13 -20.21
CA SER A 167 -0.53 9.41 -20.83
C SER A 167 0.62 10.10 -20.10
N LYS A 168 1.02 11.27 -20.60
CA LYS A 168 2.05 12.09 -19.97
C LYS A 168 1.67 12.45 -18.52
N ASP A 169 0.41 12.80 -18.30
CA ASP A 169 -0.01 13.43 -17.03
C ASP A 169 -0.98 12.55 -16.22
N SER A 170 -1.34 11.37 -16.75
CA SER A 170 -2.27 10.45 -16.07
C SER A 170 -2.14 9.01 -16.56
N PHE A 171 -2.66 8.09 -15.75
CA PHE A 171 -2.87 6.70 -16.14
C PHE A 171 -4.25 6.21 -15.67
N ALA A 172 -4.80 5.25 -16.38
CA ALA A 172 -6.11 4.69 -16.10
C ALA A 172 -6.01 3.41 -15.27
N LEU A 173 -7.00 3.21 -14.40
CA LEU A 173 -7.23 1.99 -13.65
C LEU A 173 -8.68 1.56 -13.87
N HIS A 174 -8.91 0.25 -14.01
CA HIS A 174 -10.24 -0.33 -14.19
C HIS A 174 -10.59 -1.14 -12.96
N ILE A 175 -11.56 -0.68 -12.19
CA ILE A 175 -11.94 -1.26 -10.90
C ILE A 175 -13.17 -2.13 -11.10
N ILE A 176 -13.04 -3.41 -10.77
CA ILE A 176 -14.11 -4.40 -10.87
C ILE A 176 -15.04 -4.34 -9.66
N PRO A 177 -16.28 -4.85 -9.75
CA PRO A 177 -17.27 -4.77 -8.67
C PRO A 177 -16.78 -5.33 -7.34
N GLU A 178 -16.08 -6.44 -7.36
CA GLU A 178 -15.55 -7.05 -6.12
C GLU A 178 -14.55 -6.13 -5.41
N THR A 179 -13.66 -5.47 -6.15
CA THR A 179 -12.72 -4.50 -5.57
C THR A 179 -13.44 -3.31 -4.95
N LEU A 180 -14.51 -2.82 -5.60
CA LEU A 180 -15.36 -1.76 -5.04
C LEU A 180 -16.04 -2.19 -3.73
N ARG A 181 -16.43 -3.45 -3.65
CA ARG A 181 -17.16 -4.00 -2.49
C ARG A 181 -16.27 -4.17 -1.26
N VAL A 182 -15.00 -4.57 -1.45
CA VAL A 182 -14.12 -4.98 -0.34
C VAL A 182 -13.10 -3.93 0.06
N THR A 183 -13.04 -2.79 -0.67
CA THR A 183 -12.03 -1.75 -0.44
C THR A 183 -12.64 -0.36 -0.31
N THR A 184 -11.85 0.59 0.16
CA THR A 184 -12.23 2.00 0.29
C THR A 184 -12.28 2.75 -1.05
N ILE A 185 -11.86 2.15 -2.17
CA ILE A 185 -11.73 2.86 -3.46
C ILE A 185 -13.07 3.35 -4.00
N GLY A 186 -14.17 2.64 -3.70
CA GLY A 186 -15.52 3.02 -4.09
C GLY A 186 -16.04 4.29 -3.41
N GLU A 187 -15.46 4.67 -2.28
CA GLU A 187 -15.82 5.86 -1.51
C GLU A 187 -15.00 7.10 -1.92
N LYS A 188 -13.91 6.90 -2.63
CA LYS A 188 -12.98 7.97 -3.06
C LYS A 188 -13.63 8.91 -4.06
N LYS A 189 -13.23 10.19 -3.98
CA LYS A 189 -13.72 11.27 -4.83
C LYS A 189 -12.61 11.86 -5.68
N VAL A 190 -13.00 12.53 -6.75
CA VAL A 190 -12.07 13.34 -7.56
C VAL A 190 -11.42 14.39 -6.67
N GLY A 191 -10.10 14.52 -6.79
CA GLY A 191 -9.25 15.40 -5.99
C GLY A 191 -8.64 14.74 -4.75
N GLU A 192 -9.14 13.58 -4.31
CA GLU A 192 -8.55 12.85 -3.19
C GLU A 192 -7.27 12.13 -3.61
N LEU A 193 -6.42 11.89 -2.61
CA LEU A 193 -5.16 11.19 -2.77
C LEU A 193 -5.36 9.67 -2.66
N ALA A 194 -4.55 8.93 -3.41
CA ALA A 194 -4.37 7.50 -3.29
C ALA A 194 -2.88 7.19 -3.11
N CYS A 195 -2.55 6.30 -2.17
CA CYS A 195 -1.20 5.85 -1.93
C CYS A 195 -0.73 4.97 -3.08
N TRP A 196 0.45 5.26 -3.57
CA TRP A 196 1.08 4.49 -4.62
C TRP A 196 2.33 3.79 -4.07
N CYS A 197 2.28 2.46 -3.92
CA CYS A 197 3.43 1.69 -3.52
C CYS A 197 4.30 1.36 -4.73
N ALA A 198 5.58 1.67 -4.59
CA ALA A 198 6.59 1.27 -5.57
C ALA A 198 6.76 -0.25 -5.61
N ARG A 199 7.24 -0.74 -6.74
CA ARG A 199 7.78 -2.10 -6.87
C ARG A 199 8.79 -2.37 -5.75
N PRO A 200 9.00 -3.63 -5.33
CA PRO A 200 10.20 -4.01 -4.62
C PRO A 200 11.38 -3.78 -5.57
N GLY A 201 11.93 -2.59 -5.56
CA GLY A 201 13.14 -2.21 -6.27
C GLY A 201 14.28 -2.19 -5.28
N VAL A 202 15.47 -2.62 -5.67
CA VAL A 202 16.67 -2.45 -4.87
C VAL A 202 16.89 -0.94 -4.67
N PRO A 203 16.78 -0.40 -3.46
CA PRO A 203 17.02 1.02 -3.25
C PRO A 203 18.49 1.34 -3.62
N GLY A 204 18.69 2.35 -4.43
CA GLY A 204 20.01 2.98 -4.59
C GLY A 204 20.92 2.45 -5.69
N VAL A 205 20.43 1.66 -6.65
CA VAL A 205 21.21 1.35 -7.86
C VAL A 205 20.63 2.12 -9.05
N PRO A 206 21.24 3.24 -9.48
CA PRO A 206 20.84 3.92 -10.70
C PRO A 206 21.02 2.96 -11.90
N GLY A 207 19.96 2.75 -12.68
CA GLY A 207 20.03 2.02 -13.95
C GLY A 207 19.80 0.51 -13.89
N VAL A 208 19.46 -0.07 -12.74
CA VAL A 208 18.90 -1.43 -12.71
C VAL A 208 17.38 -1.31 -12.85
N PRO A 209 16.79 -1.68 -13.98
CA PRO A 209 15.35 -1.84 -14.07
C PRO A 209 14.99 -2.92 -13.05
N GLY A 210 14.24 -2.55 -12.01
CA GLY A 210 13.61 -3.55 -11.15
C GLY A 210 12.96 -4.58 -12.07
N LEU A 211 13.17 -5.85 -11.80
CA LEU A 211 12.80 -7.01 -12.61
C LEU A 211 11.62 -6.72 -13.53
N ALA A 212 11.95 -6.63 -14.81
CA ALA A 212 10.97 -6.36 -15.85
C ALA A 212 9.80 -7.32 -15.67
N CYS A 213 8.60 -6.78 -15.78
CA CYS A 213 7.40 -7.54 -16.04
C CYS A 213 7.77 -8.71 -16.96
N TRP A 214 7.62 -9.95 -16.51
CA TRP A 214 7.75 -11.11 -17.36
C TRP A 214 6.80 -10.89 -18.51
N ARG A 215 7.34 -10.70 -19.70
CA ARG A 215 6.52 -10.77 -20.90
C ARG A 215 6.03 -12.21 -20.96
N ALA A 216 4.73 -12.40 -20.73
CA ALA A 216 4.07 -13.60 -21.23
C ALA A 216 4.17 -13.54 -22.76
N GLY A 217 4.96 -14.42 -23.32
CA GLY A 217 4.99 -14.70 -24.75
C GLY A 217 3.75 -15.45 -25.18
#